data_dd37625f32915617eea2fb0823280229
#
_entry.id   dd37625f32915617eea2fb0823280229
#
_cell.length_a   1.000
_cell.length_b   1.000
_cell.length_c   1.000
_cell.angle_alpha   90.00
_cell.angle_beta   90.00
_cell.angle_gamma   90.00
#
_symmetry.space_group_name_H-M   'P 1'
#
loop_
_entity.id
_entity.type
_entity.pdbx_description
1 polymer ?
#
loop_
_entity_poly.entity_id
_entity_poly.type
_entity_poly.pdbx_seq_one_letter_code
_entity_poly.pdbx_strand_id
1 'polypeptide(L)'
;ALLANLEAFSIQFKGAKVLVIAPRLRKNARKAIALDSLNLRAFYVLGSNDFYTPKQYGGGKKTELYLKKALSIPSKKNTNSFSPSWGREESYALLAQFYLEENFPTKAQDIINEGLLIFPENYQLKILLKKL
;
A
#
# COMPACT_ATOMS: atom_id res chain seq x y z
N ALA A 1 -0.88 11.28 7.51
CA ALA A 1 -1.14 10.04 6.77
C ALA A 1 -2.60 9.90 6.32
N LEU A 2 -3.56 10.32 7.14
CA LEU A 2 -4.98 10.27 6.74
C LEU A 2 -5.25 11.17 5.54
N LEU A 3 -4.75 12.40 5.54
CA LEU A 3 -4.89 13.31 4.42
C LEU A 3 -4.27 12.73 3.15
N ALA A 4 -3.07 12.17 3.26
CA ALA A 4 -2.38 11.57 2.12
C ALA A 4 -3.17 10.37 1.57
N ASN A 5 -3.79 9.58 2.44
CA ASN A 5 -4.59 8.44 2.00
C ASN A 5 -5.87 8.88 1.26
N LEU A 6 -6.53 9.93 1.74
CA LEU A 6 -7.70 10.49 1.07
C LEU A 6 -7.33 11.05 -0.30
N GLU A 7 -6.18 11.68 -0.41
CA GLU A 7 -5.68 12.16 -1.70
C GLU A 7 -5.38 11.02 -2.66
N ALA A 8 -4.77 9.93 -2.18
CA ALA A 8 -4.50 8.75 -3.00
C ALA A 8 -5.80 8.14 -3.52
N PHE A 9 -6.81 8.03 -2.68
CA PHE A 9 -8.13 7.54 -3.08
C PHE A 9 -8.74 8.44 -4.15
N SER A 10 -8.61 9.76 -3.99
CA SER A 10 -9.07 10.74 -4.96
C SER A 10 -8.37 10.59 -6.31
N ILE A 11 -7.07 10.27 -6.32
CA ILE A 11 -6.31 10.05 -7.54
C ILE A 11 -6.89 8.90 -8.37
N GLN A 12 -7.30 7.80 -7.71
CA GLN A 12 -7.86 6.65 -8.40
C GLN A 12 -9.10 7.00 -9.23
N PHE A 13 -9.84 7.99 -8.80
CA PHE A 13 -11.08 8.41 -9.49
C PHE A 13 -10.90 9.62 -10.41
N LYS A 14 -9.81 10.37 -10.25
CA LYS A 14 -9.61 11.62 -10.98
C LYS A 14 -8.63 11.54 -12.17
N GLY A 15 -8.00 10.40 -12.38
CA GLY A 15 -7.18 10.13 -13.57
C GLY A 15 -6.13 11.20 -13.87
N ALA A 16 -6.43 12.09 -14.80
CA ALA A 16 -5.48 13.09 -15.32
C ALA A 16 -4.88 14.04 -14.27
N LYS A 17 -5.46 14.15 -13.09
CA LYS A 17 -4.94 14.99 -12.00
C LYS A 17 -3.84 14.31 -11.19
N VAL A 18 -3.52 13.05 -11.48
CA VAL A 18 -2.48 12.29 -10.78
C VAL A 18 -1.16 13.05 -10.72
N LEU A 19 -0.74 13.65 -11.83
CA LEU A 19 0.53 14.37 -11.90
C LEU A 19 0.59 15.60 -11.00
N VAL A 20 -0.56 16.20 -10.69
CA VAL A 20 -0.65 17.37 -9.81
C VAL A 20 -0.72 16.95 -8.34
N ILE A 21 -1.50 15.92 -8.03
CA ILE A 21 -1.77 15.48 -6.65
C ILE A 21 -0.64 14.62 -6.10
N ALA A 22 -0.01 13.79 -6.93
CA ALA A 22 0.99 12.82 -6.48
C ALA A 22 2.20 13.45 -5.75
N PRO A 23 2.80 14.57 -6.20
CA PRO A 23 3.90 15.20 -5.47
C PRO A 23 3.51 15.65 -4.07
N ARG A 24 2.31 16.23 -3.92
CA ARG A 24 1.79 16.68 -2.63
C ARG A 24 1.54 15.48 -1.70
N LEU A 25 0.99 14.41 -2.24
CA LEU A 25 0.77 13.17 -1.52
C LEU A 25 2.09 12.61 -0.96
N ARG A 26 3.12 12.55 -1.81
CA ARG A 26 4.44 12.07 -1.40
C ARG A 26 5.05 12.95 -0.31
N LYS A 27 4.92 14.27 -0.44
CA LYS A 27 5.41 15.21 0.56
C LYS A 27 4.75 14.97 1.92
N ASN A 28 3.43 14.82 1.94
CA ASN A 28 2.68 14.58 3.17
C ASN A 28 3.06 13.24 3.81
N ALA A 29 3.24 12.19 3.01
CA ALA A 29 3.65 10.88 3.51
C ALA A 29 5.06 10.92 4.10
N ARG A 30 6.01 11.61 3.44
CA ARG A 30 7.38 11.77 3.95
C ARG A 30 7.41 12.56 5.25
N LYS A 31 6.56 13.57 5.38
CA LYS A 31 6.41 14.31 6.64
C LYS A 31 5.93 13.40 7.77
N ALA A 32 4.97 12.53 7.49
CA ALA A 32 4.47 11.58 8.47
C ALA A 32 5.56 10.61 8.93
N ILE A 33 6.40 10.14 8.01
CA ILE A 33 7.53 9.27 8.34
C ILE A 33 8.58 10.01 9.17
N ALA A 34 8.84 11.28 8.87
CA ALA A 34 9.77 12.09 9.63
C ALA A 34 9.32 12.26 11.09
N LEU A 35 8.00 12.35 11.32
CA LEU A 35 7.44 12.45 12.66
C LEU A 35 7.36 11.11 13.38
N ASP A 36 7.15 10.02 12.64
CA ASP A 36 7.06 8.66 13.16
C ASP A 36 7.58 7.69 12.10
N SER A 37 8.83 7.23 12.28
CA SER A 37 9.49 6.32 11.33
C SER A 37 8.84 4.94 11.28
N LEU A 38 7.97 4.62 12.22
CA LEU A 38 7.20 3.36 12.24
C LEU A 38 5.76 3.57 11.76
N ASN A 39 5.52 4.58 10.95
CA ASN A 39 4.19 4.87 10.42
C ASN A 39 3.89 3.99 9.21
N LEU A 40 3.28 2.84 9.46
CA LEU A 40 2.90 1.87 8.43
C LEU A 40 2.03 2.51 7.34
N ARG A 41 1.09 3.36 7.73
CA ARG A 41 0.16 3.98 6.77
C ARG A 41 0.88 4.91 5.81
N ALA A 42 1.89 5.62 6.29
CA ALA A 42 2.69 6.49 5.42
C ALA A 42 3.44 5.68 4.37
N PHE A 43 4.02 4.54 4.75
CA PHE A 43 4.67 3.65 3.79
C PHE A 43 3.68 3.05 2.80
N TYR A 44 2.48 2.66 3.26
CA TYR A 44 1.42 2.21 2.36
C TYR A 44 1.05 3.30 1.35
N VAL A 45 0.90 4.54 1.80
CA VAL A 45 0.56 5.66 0.92
C VAL A 45 1.65 5.88 -0.13
N LEU A 46 2.92 5.82 0.27
CA LEU A 46 4.03 5.94 -0.68
C LEU A 46 4.03 4.80 -1.71
N GLY A 47 3.83 3.57 -1.24
CA GLY A 47 3.74 2.41 -2.12
C GLY A 47 2.56 2.49 -3.07
N SER A 48 1.40 2.90 -2.56
CA SER A 48 0.19 3.09 -3.35
C SER A 48 0.39 4.17 -4.41
N ASN A 49 0.98 5.30 -4.03
CA ASN A 49 1.29 6.38 -4.95
C ASN A 49 2.20 5.90 -6.08
N ASP A 50 3.26 5.17 -5.76
CA ASP A 50 4.19 4.65 -6.75
C ASP A 50 3.51 3.62 -7.67
N PHE A 51 2.68 2.75 -7.10
CA PHE A 51 1.95 1.73 -7.86
C PHE A 51 1.02 2.35 -8.91
N TYR A 52 0.28 3.40 -8.53
CA TYR A 52 -0.67 4.04 -9.42
C TYR A 52 -0.05 5.11 -10.33
N THR A 53 1.22 5.46 -10.13
CA THR A 53 1.92 6.37 -11.04
C THR A 53 2.26 5.61 -12.32
N PRO A 54 1.95 6.16 -13.51
CA PRO A 54 2.29 5.49 -14.77
C PRO A 54 3.79 5.23 -14.89
N LYS A 55 4.15 4.10 -15.52
CA LYS A 55 5.55 3.72 -15.70
C LYS A 55 6.36 4.77 -16.47
N GLN A 56 5.72 5.47 -17.41
CA GLN A 56 6.36 6.54 -18.17
C GLN A 56 6.78 7.72 -17.29
N TYR A 57 6.20 7.84 -16.09
CA TYR A 57 6.57 8.87 -15.11
C TYR A 57 7.33 8.28 -13.92
N GLY A 58 7.89 7.09 -14.08
CA GLY A 58 8.72 6.45 -13.07
C GLY A 58 7.98 5.60 -12.06
N GLY A 59 6.71 5.31 -12.27
CA GLY A 59 5.92 4.49 -11.35
C GLY A 59 6.33 3.02 -11.35
N GLY A 60 6.07 2.34 -10.24
CA GLY A 60 6.33 0.91 -10.07
C GLY A 60 7.73 0.55 -9.59
N LYS A 61 8.66 1.50 -9.57
CA LYS A 61 10.06 1.22 -9.21
C LYS A 61 10.28 1.03 -7.71
N LYS A 62 9.44 1.65 -6.89
CA LYS A 62 9.58 1.65 -5.43
C LYS A 62 8.40 1.01 -4.71
N THR A 63 7.41 0.51 -5.44
CA THR A 63 6.21 -0.09 -4.88
C THR A 63 6.56 -1.23 -3.92
N GLU A 64 7.37 -2.18 -4.36
CA GLU A 64 7.80 -3.31 -3.54
C GLU A 64 8.51 -2.84 -2.28
N LEU A 65 9.45 -1.91 -2.43
CA LEU A 65 10.24 -1.39 -1.32
C LEU A 65 9.34 -0.79 -0.22
N TYR A 66 8.44 0.10 -0.61
CA TYR A 66 7.57 0.78 0.35
C TYR A 66 6.56 -0.17 1.00
N LEU A 67 5.96 -1.07 0.22
CA LEU A 67 4.97 -2.00 0.77
C LEU A 67 5.62 -3.04 1.68
N LYS A 68 6.80 -3.54 1.33
CA LYS A 68 7.55 -4.44 2.22
C LYS A 68 7.95 -3.73 3.51
N LYS A 69 8.33 -2.46 3.41
CA LYS A 69 8.64 -1.67 4.61
C LYS A 69 7.42 -1.53 5.50
N ALA A 70 6.25 -1.24 4.91
CA ALA A 70 4.99 -1.17 5.66
C ALA A 70 4.72 -2.49 6.39
N LEU A 71 4.88 -3.62 5.70
CA LEU A 71 4.61 -4.95 6.28
C LEU A 71 5.64 -5.36 7.32
N SER A 72 6.85 -4.80 7.29
CA SER A 72 7.89 -5.08 8.29
C SER A 72 7.64 -4.41 9.63
N ILE A 73 6.76 -3.42 9.69
CA ILE A 73 6.46 -2.68 10.91
C ILE A 73 5.57 -3.56 11.79
N PRO A 74 5.96 -3.81 13.07
CA PRO A 74 5.15 -4.67 13.94
C PRO A 74 3.77 -4.08 14.20
N SER A 75 2.77 -4.96 14.32
CA SER A 75 1.45 -4.57 14.79
C SER A 75 1.57 -4.00 16.19
N LYS A 76 1.13 -2.75 16.38
CA LYS A 76 0.99 -2.21 17.71
C LYS A 76 -0.19 -2.90 18.38
N LYS A 77 0.07 -3.61 19.48
CA LYS A 77 -0.99 -4.12 20.36
C LYS A 77 -1.61 -2.94 21.10
N ASN A 78 -2.14 -2.00 20.36
CA ASN A 78 -2.72 -0.84 20.98
C ASN A 78 -4.20 -1.08 21.17
N THR A 79 -4.60 -0.97 22.41
CA THR A 79 -5.98 -1.12 22.83
C THR A 79 -6.80 0.14 22.60
N ASN A 80 -6.22 1.19 22.03
CA ASN A 80 -6.94 2.41 21.75
C ASN A 80 -7.91 2.21 20.59
N SER A 81 -9.20 2.15 20.89
CA SER A 81 -10.26 1.93 19.92
C SER A 81 -10.37 3.02 18.87
N PHE A 82 -9.72 4.17 19.07
CA PHE A 82 -9.71 5.27 18.11
C PHE A 82 -8.52 5.23 17.15
N SER A 83 -7.57 4.31 17.36
CA SER A 83 -6.44 4.16 16.44
C SER A 83 -6.93 3.54 15.14
N PRO A 84 -6.59 4.14 13.97
CA PRO A 84 -6.95 3.54 12.69
C PRO A 84 -6.31 2.16 12.55
N SER A 85 -7.08 1.19 12.07
CA SER A 85 -6.64 -0.19 11.87
C SER A 85 -6.24 -0.50 10.43
N TRP A 86 -6.39 0.47 9.52
CA TRP A 86 -6.09 0.27 8.11
C TRP A 86 -4.59 0.34 7.82
N GLY A 87 -4.21 -0.18 6.67
CA GLY A 87 -2.86 -0.07 6.13
C GLY A 87 -2.18 -1.42 5.93
N ARG A 88 -2.18 -2.29 6.93
CA ARG A 88 -1.51 -3.60 6.83
C ARG A 88 -2.22 -4.53 5.84
N GLU A 89 -3.51 -4.68 6.00
CA GLU A 89 -4.33 -5.52 5.14
C GLU A 89 -4.26 -5.06 3.69
N GLU A 90 -4.39 -3.76 3.48
CA GLU A 90 -4.31 -3.13 2.16
C GLU A 90 -2.93 -3.28 1.55
N SER A 91 -1.87 -3.25 2.38
CA SER A 91 -0.49 -3.44 1.91
C SER A 91 -0.28 -4.85 1.37
N TYR A 92 -0.82 -5.88 2.02
CA TYR A 92 -0.77 -7.25 1.50
C TYR A 92 -1.46 -7.34 0.15
N ALA A 93 -2.67 -6.80 0.05
CA ALA A 93 -3.46 -6.88 -1.18
C ALA A 93 -2.77 -6.14 -2.33
N LEU A 94 -2.26 -4.94 -2.08
CA LEU A 94 -1.60 -4.15 -3.12
C LEU A 94 -0.27 -4.76 -3.56
N LEU A 95 0.50 -5.29 -2.61
CA LEU A 95 1.77 -5.94 -2.94
C LEU A 95 1.53 -7.21 -3.78
N ALA A 96 0.52 -8.00 -3.42
CA ALA A 96 0.15 -9.18 -4.21
C ALA A 96 -0.25 -8.78 -5.63
N GLN A 97 -1.06 -7.75 -5.77
CA GLN A 97 -1.47 -7.24 -7.08
C GLN A 97 -0.26 -6.76 -7.89
N PHE A 98 0.66 -6.05 -7.24
CA PHE A 98 1.90 -5.61 -7.89
C PHE A 98 2.70 -6.79 -8.43
N TYR A 99 2.88 -7.84 -7.62
CA TYR A 99 3.62 -9.01 -8.06
C TYR A 99 2.94 -9.71 -9.24
N LEU A 100 1.62 -9.79 -9.24
CA LEU A 100 0.89 -10.38 -10.37
C LEU A 100 1.06 -9.57 -11.64
N GLU A 101 0.98 -8.25 -11.55
CA GLU A 101 1.14 -7.36 -12.69
C GLU A 101 2.58 -7.35 -13.23
N GLU A 102 3.57 -7.54 -12.36
CA GLU A 102 4.98 -7.61 -12.75
C GLU A 102 5.42 -9.04 -13.11
N ASN A 103 4.48 -9.97 -13.16
CA ASN A 103 4.73 -11.35 -13.58
C ASN A 103 5.60 -12.15 -12.60
N PHE A 104 5.38 -11.95 -11.29
CA PHE A 104 6.04 -12.71 -10.23
C PHE A 104 5.01 -13.56 -9.46
N PRO A 105 4.47 -14.64 -10.07
CA PRO A 105 3.37 -15.40 -9.44
C PRO A 105 3.77 -16.08 -8.13
N THR A 106 5.00 -16.55 -8.01
CA THR A 106 5.48 -17.20 -6.78
C THR A 106 5.51 -16.21 -5.61
N LYS A 107 6.05 -15.01 -5.85
CA LYS A 107 6.05 -13.96 -4.84
C LYS A 107 4.64 -13.52 -4.47
N ALA A 108 3.76 -13.43 -5.46
CA ALA A 108 2.35 -13.12 -5.23
C ALA A 108 1.69 -14.16 -4.34
N GLN A 109 1.91 -15.43 -4.63
CA GLN A 109 1.35 -16.53 -3.84
C GLN A 109 1.83 -16.47 -2.39
N ASP A 110 3.13 -16.23 -2.18
CA ASP A 110 3.69 -16.14 -0.83
C ASP A 110 3.05 -15.01 -0.02
N ILE A 111 2.90 -13.84 -0.64
CA ILE A 111 2.28 -12.68 0.01
C ILE A 111 0.80 -12.91 0.27
N ILE A 112 0.08 -13.53 -0.67
CA ILE A 112 -1.34 -13.83 -0.49
C ILE A 112 -1.52 -14.81 0.68
N ASN A 113 -0.71 -15.86 0.73
CA ASN A 113 -0.79 -16.85 1.81
C ASN A 113 -0.49 -16.22 3.17
N GLU A 114 0.55 -15.41 3.25
CA GLU A 114 0.91 -14.69 4.47
C GLU A 114 -0.21 -13.76 4.91
N GLY A 115 -0.77 -12.99 3.98
CA GLY A 115 -1.87 -12.07 4.26
C GLY A 115 -3.13 -12.79 4.72
N LEU A 116 -3.46 -13.94 4.12
CA LEU A 116 -4.64 -14.72 4.50
C LEU A 116 -4.48 -15.42 5.85
N LEU A 117 -3.26 -15.68 6.30
CA LEU A 117 -3.03 -16.19 7.66
C LEU A 117 -3.42 -15.15 8.71
N ILE A 118 -3.21 -13.87 8.42
CA ILE A 118 -3.51 -12.77 9.34
C ILE A 118 -4.94 -12.27 9.12
N PHE A 119 -5.37 -12.18 7.86
CA PHE A 119 -6.67 -11.64 7.45
C PHE A 119 -7.42 -12.68 6.61
N PRO A 120 -7.91 -13.79 7.23
CA PRO A 120 -8.49 -14.90 6.47
C PRO A 120 -9.78 -14.54 5.71
N GLU A 121 -10.44 -13.45 6.10
CA GLU A 121 -11.67 -12.99 5.45
C GLU A 121 -11.43 -11.91 4.40
N ASN A 122 -10.18 -11.57 4.10
CA ASN A 122 -9.90 -10.53 3.11
C ASN A 122 -10.34 -10.96 1.72
N TYR A 123 -11.33 -10.27 1.20
CA TYR A 123 -11.94 -10.60 -0.09
C TYR A 123 -10.97 -10.39 -1.25
N GLN A 124 -10.20 -9.31 -1.23
CA GLN A 124 -9.26 -8.98 -2.31
C GLN A 124 -8.17 -10.04 -2.43
N LEU A 125 -7.61 -10.51 -1.32
CA LEU A 125 -6.60 -11.56 -1.33
C LEU A 125 -7.18 -12.88 -1.86
N LYS A 126 -8.42 -13.19 -1.50
CA LYS A 126 -9.10 -14.39 -2.02
C LYS A 126 -9.29 -14.32 -3.54
N ILE A 127 -9.66 -13.14 -4.05
CA ILE A 127 -9.80 -12.92 -5.50
C ILE A 127 -8.46 -13.10 -6.19
N LEU A 128 -7.39 -12.50 -5.65
CA LEU A 128 -6.06 -12.58 -6.24
C LEU A 128 -5.54 -14.02 -6.24
N LEU A 129 -5.83 -14.79 -5.19
CA LEU A 129 -5.44 -16.20 -5.11
C LEU A 129 -6.05 -17.01 -6.27
N LYS A 130 -7.28 -16.71 -6.66
CA LYS A 130 -7.95 -17.38 -7.78
C LYS A 130 -7.34 -17.07 -9.14
N LYS A 131 -6.57 -16.00 -9.24
CA LYS A 131 -5.90 -15.61 -10.50
C LYS A 131 -4.57 -16.31 -10.71
N LEU A 132 -4.09 -17.02 -9.70
CA LEU A 132 -2.88 -17.84 -9.82
C LEU A 132 -3.21 -19.21 -10.53
#